data_fe8c7b65deb7ae1040e820af93c11217
#
_entry.id   fe8c7b65deb7ae1040e820af93c11217
#
_cell.length_a   1.000
_cell.length_b   1.000
_cell.length_c   1.000
_cell.angle_alpha   90.00
_cell.angle_beta   90.00
_cell.angle_gamma   90.00
#
_symmetry.space_group_name_H-M   'P 1'
#
loop_
_entity.id
_entity.type
_entity.pdbx_description
1 polymer ?
#
loop_
_entity_poly.entity_id
_entity_poly.type
_entity_poly.pdbx_seq_one_letter_code
_entity_poly.pdbx_strand_id
1 'polypeptide(L)'
;MSALVAYLCNKIILKSFQDEGLTVLVPLLEEMAKTTFAFSLKTSIIGTHFIFGCIEGIYDIFTSSKKIGKWAAVASILSHSFFGMITYLTYTKTNISFIAILVSWIFHSGWNWYVVKKL
;
A
#
# COMPACT_ATOMS: atom_id res chain seq x y z
N MET A 1 9.44 -10.41 0.07
CA MET A 1 9.40 -10.53 -1.40
C MET A 1 8.43 -9.54 -2.04
N SER A 2 7.15 -9.53 -1.68
CA SER A 2 6.19 -8.58 -2.29
C SER A 2 6.57 -7.12 -2.10
N ALA A 3 7.03 -6.74 -0.91
CA ALA A 3 7.45 -5.36 -0.63
C ALA A 3 8.65 -4.94 -1.47
N LEU A 4 9.62 -5.83 -1.68
CA LEU A 4 10.77 -5.53 -2.54
C LEU A 4 10.36 -5.37 -4.01
N VAL A 5 9.51 -6.26 -4.52
CA VAL A 5 8.99 -6.17 -5.89
C VAL A 5 8.22 -4.87 -6.07
N ALA A 6 7.33 -4.54 -5.14
CA ALA A 6 6.58 -3.28 -5.18
C ALA A 6 7.52 -2.07 -5.15
N TYR A 7 8.55 -2.08 -4.30
CA TYR A 7 9.54 -1.01 -4.23
C TYR A 7 10.25 -0.79 -5.57
N LEU A 8 10.72 -1.87 -6.20
CA LEU A 8 11.41 -1.77 -7.48
C LEU A 8 10.49 -1.27 -8.59
N CYS A 9 9.26 -1.79 -8.66
CA CYS A 9 8.26 -1.33 -9.61
C CYS A 9 7.91 0.14 -9.38
N ASN A 10 7.71 0.54 -8.12
CA ASN A 10 7.42 1.90 -7.75
C ASN A 10 8.51 2.87 -8.19
N LYS A 11 9.78 2.49 -7.99
CA LYS A 11 10.92 3.30 -8.42
C LYS A 11 10.93 3.55 -9.92
N ILE A 12 10.61 2.54 -10.71
CA ILE A 12 10.52 2.66 -12.17
C ILE A 12 9.33 3.55 -12.57
N ILE A 13 8.18 3.34 -11.95
CA ILE A 13 6.95 4.09 -12.25
C ILE A 13 7.11 5.57 -11.88
N LEU A 14 7.67 5.87 -10.72
CA LEU A 14 7.91 7.25 -10.28
C LEU A 14 8.84 8.00 -11.21
N LYS A 15 9.84 7.32 -11.77
CA LYS A 15 10.73 7.92 -12.76
C LYS A 15 10.00 8.27 -14.07
N SER A 16 8.98 7.48 -14.44
CA SER A 16 8.27 7.63 -15.71
C SER A 16 7.01 8.50 -15.62
N PHE A 17 6.26 8.43 -14.53
CA PHE A 17 4.92 9.01 -14.40
C PHE A 17 4.78 10.03 -13.27
N GLN A 18 5.80 10.20 -12.41
CA GLN A 18 5.79 11.19 -11.31
C GLN A 18 4.54 11.11 -10.42
N ASP A 19 3.80 12.21 -10.25
CA ASP A 19 2.65 12.29 -9.34
C ASP A 19 1.51 11.33 -9.70
N GLU A 20 1.25 11.12 -10.98
CA GLU A 20 0.26 10.14 -11.44
C GLU A 20 0.67 8.72 -11.06
N GLY A 21 1.97 8.42 -11.16
CA GLY A 21 2.51 7.15 -10.68
C GLY A 21 2.24 6.95 -9.20
N LEU A 22 2.53 7.97 -8.37
CA LEU A 22 2.30 7.93 -6.91
C LEU A 22 0.83 7.75 -6.55
N THR A 23 -0.06 8.41 -7.26
CA THR A 23 -1.49 8.43 -6.88
C THR A 23 -2.30 7.30 -7.46
N VAL A 24 -1.88 6.70 -8.56
CA VAL A 24 -2.68 5.70 -9.29
C VAL A 24 -1.93 4.37 -9.47
N LEU A 25 -0.77 4.39 -10.12
CA LEU A 25 -0.09 3.17 -10.52
C LEU A 25 0.62 2.47 -9.37
N VAL A 26 1.30 3.21 -8.51
CA VAL A 26 1.98 2.65 -7.33
C VAL A 26 1.00 1.95 -6.40
N PRO A 27 -0.12 2.58 -5.99
CA PRO A 27 -1.11 1.89 -5.18
C PRO A 27 -1.68 0.63 -5.82
N LEU A 28 -1.91 0.64 -7.13
CA LEU A 28 -2.41 -0.54 -7.84
C LEU A 28 -1.44 -1.72 -7.71
N LEU A 29 -0.16 -1.47 -8.00
CA LEU A 29 0.87 -2.51 -7.91
C LEU A 29 1.05 -3.01 -6.48
N GLU A 30 1.00 -2.11 -5.50
CA GLU A 30 1.11 -2.47 -4.10
C GLU A 30 -0.05 -3.36 -3.64
N GLU A 31 -1.28 -2.99 -3.98
CA GLU A 31 -2.44 -3.80 -3.60
C GLU A 31 -2.43 -5.17 -4.30
N MET A 32 -2.03 -5.22 -5.57
CA MET A 32 -1.85 -6.48 -6.27
C MET A 32 -0.77 -7.34 -5.62
N ALA A 33 0.38 -6.76 -5.30
CA ALA A 33 1.49 -7.49 -4.69
C ALA A 33 1.12 -8.04 -3.30
N LYS A 34 0.53 -7.22 -2.44
CA LYS A 34 0.11 -7.63 -1.09
C LYS A 34 -0.91 -8.77 -1.13
N THR A 35 -1.95 -8.61 -1.92
CA THR A 35 -3.04 -9.59 -2.00
C THR A 35 -2.56 -10.89 -2.63
N THR A 36 -1.80 -10.83 -3.72
CA THR A 36 -1.22 -12.01 -4.37
C THR A 36 -0.27 -12.74 -3.43
N PHE A 37 0.57 -12.01 -2.70
CA PHE A 37 1.48 -12.59 -1.72
C PHE A 37 0.73 -13.31 -0.60
N ALA A 38 -0.31 -12.67 -0.05
CA ALA A 38 -1.13 -13.26 1.01
C ALA A 38 -1.79 -14.56 0.54
N PHE A 39 -2.35 -14.60 -0.65
CA PHE A 39 -2.97 -15.80 -1.21
C PHE A 39 -1.95 -16.89 -1.53
N SER A 40 -0.82 -16.53 -2.12
CA SER A 40 0.22 -17.50 -2.50
C SER A 40 0.82 -18.21 -1.28
N LEU A 41 1.00 -17.49 -0.18
CA LEU A 41 1.54 -18.06 1.06
C LEU A 41 0.45 -18.52 2.03
N LYS A 42 -0.83 -18.42 1.66
CA LYS A 42 -1.96 -18.76 2.53
C LYS A 42 -1.87 -18.09 3.90
N THR A 43 -1.48 -16.82 3.89
CA THR A 43 -1.32 -16.01 5.11
C THR A 43 -2.40 -14.93 5.19
N SER A 44 -2.45 -14.22 6.33
CA SER A 44 -3.45 -13.19 6.59
C SER A 44 -3.34 -12.01 5.62
N ILE A 45 -4.44 -11.61 5.00
CA ILE A 45 -4.52 -10.41 4.16
C ILE A 45 -4.23 -9.16 5.01
N ILE A 46 -4.89 -9.05 6.17
CA ILE A 46 -4.70 -7.90 7.08
C ILE A 46 -3.26 -7.86 7.60
N GLY A 47 -2.73 -9.01 8.02
CA GLY A 47 -1.35 -9.12 8.50
C GLY A 47 -0.32 -8.74 7.45
N THR A 48 -0.53 -9.13 6.19
CA THR A 48 0.36 -8.77 5.08
C THR A 48 0.37 -7.25 4.85
N HIS A 49 -0.79 -6.62 4.86
CA HIS A 49 -0.89 -5.17 4.72
C HIS A 49 -0.26 -4.44 5.90
N PHE A 50 -0.47 -4.93 7.13
CA PHE A 50 0.16 -4.38 8.32
C PHE A 50 1.69 -4.42 8.24
N ILE A 51 2.27 -5.56 7.86
CA ILE A 51 3.72 -5.71 7.70
C ILE A 51 4.24 -4.77 6.60
N PHE A 52 3.52 -4.64 5.51
CA PHE A 52 3.88 -3.72 4.44
C PHE A 52 3.92 -2.27 4.96
N GLY A 53 2.93 -1.87 5.75
CA GLY A 53 2.92 -0.56 6.40
C GLY A 53 4.09 -0.36 7.37
N CYS A 54 4.49 -1.39 8.10
CA CYS A 54 5.66 -1.34 8.97
C CYS A 54 6.96 -1.14 8.19
N ILE A 55 7.13 -1.85 7.08
CA ILE A 55 8.32 -1.74 6.22
C ILE A 55 8.40 -0.32 5.63
N GLU A 56 7.30 0.19 5.10
CA GLU A 56 7.24 1.54 4.57
C GLU A 56 7.46 2.58 5.65
N GLY A 57 6.89 2.38 6.84
CA GLY A 57 7.10 3.25 7.99
C GLY A 57 8.56 3.31 8.42
N ILE A 58 9.26 2.19 8.44
CA ILE A 58 10.70 2.15 8.73
C ILE A 58 11.47 2.94 7.67
N TYR A 59 11.13 2.77 6.41
CA TYR A 59 11.72 3.54 5.31
C TYR A 59 11.52 5.05 5.51
N ASP A 60 10.32 5.47 5.89
CA ASP A 60 10.00 6.88 6.14
C ASP A 60 10.82 7.46 7.30
N ILE A 61 11.03 6.68 8.37
CA ILE A 61 11.86 7.11 9.50
C ILE A 61 13.30 7.39 9.06
N PHE A 62 13.86 6.53 8.21
CA PHE A 62 15.24 6.68 7.76
C PHE A 62 15.45 7.72 6.66
N THR A 63 14.42 8.03 5.89
CA THR A 63 14.52 8.93 4.72
C THR A 63 13.97 10.33 4.96
N SER A 64 13.27 10.56 6.09
CA SER A 64 12.67 11.84 6.43
C SER A 64 13.28 12.41 7.70
N SER A 65 12.96 13.68 8.02
CA SER A 65 13.35 14.28 9.32
C SER A 65 12.72 13.47 10.47
N LYS A 66 13.35 13.50 11.65
CA LYS A 66 12.89 12.71 12.81
C LYS A 66 11.40 12.92 13.13
N LYS A 67 10.95 14.19 13.10
CA LYS A 67 9.54 14.53 13.40
C LYS A 67 8.60 14.02 12.32
N ILE A 68 8.89 14.34 11.06
CA ILE A 68 8.05 13.97 9.92
C ILE A 68 8.05 12.46 9.73
N GLY A 69 9.21 11.80 9.85
CA GLY A 69 9.35 10.36 9.69
C GLY A 69 8.52 9.56 10.68
N LYS A 70 8.44 9.98 11.95
CA LYS A 70 7.60 9.32 12.95
C LYS A 70 6.13 9.38 12.60
N TRP A 71 5.62 10.55 12.21
CA TRP A 71 4.23 10.72 11.82
C TRP A 71 3.91 10.00 10.51
N ALA A 72 4.83 10.03 9.55
CA ALA A 72 4.69 9.29 8.31
C ALA A 72 4.63 7.78 8.56
N ALA A 73 5.46 7.27 9.47
CA ALA A 73 5.45 5.85 9.85
C ALA A 73 4.11 5.43 10.48
N VAL A 74 3.59 6.23 11.42
CA VAL A 74 2.27 5.97 12.03
C VAL A 74 1.18 5.98 10.97
N ALA A 75 1.17 6.99 10.11
CA ALA A 75 0.20 7.11 9.02
C ALA A 75 0.28 5.92 8.05
N SER A 76 1.50 5.47 7.73
CA SER A 76 1.72 4.31 6.87
C SER A 76 1.15 3.03 7.47
N ILE A 77 1.47 2.74 8.73
CA ILE A 77 0.97 1.55 9.42
C ILE A 77 -0.57 1.56 9.48
N LEU A 78 -1.15 2.68 9.86
CA LEU A 78 -2.61 2.80 9.99
C LEU A 78 -3.31 2.70 8.63
N SER A 79 -2.81 3.39 7.61
CA SER A 79 -3.42 3.37 6.28
C SER A 79 -3.33 1.99 5.62
N HIS A 80 -2.18 1.34 5.65
CA HIS A 80 -2.05 0.00 5.08
C HIS A 80 -2.87 -1.04 5.83
N SER A 81 -2.98 -0.94 7.15
CA SER A 81 -3.87 -1.80 7.95
C SER A 81 -5.33 -1.59 7.57
N PHE A 82 -5.74 -0.35 7.34
CA PHE A 82 -7.09 -0.01 6.88
C PHE A 82 -7.36 -0.59 5.47
N PHE A 83 -6.43 -0.44 4.54
CA PHE A 83 -6.57 -1.04 3.20
C PHE A 83 -6.62 -2.56 3.26
N GLY A 84 -5.85 -3.17 4.16
CA GLY A 84 -5.92 -4.62 4.40
C GLY A 84 -7.27 -5.06 4.93
N MET A 85 -7.87 -4.29 5.82
CA MET A 85 -9.23 -4.55 6.31
C MET A 85 -10.26 -4.45 5.18
N ILE A 86 -10.18 -3.43 4.34
CA ILE A 86 -11.06 -3.27 3.17
C ILE A 86 -10.90 -4.45 2.22
N THR A 87 -9.67 -4.85 1.92
CA THR A 87 -9.40 -6.01 1.06
C THR A 87 -10.00 -7.29 1.64
N TYR A 88 -9.81 -7.53 2.93
CA TYR A 88 -10.34 -8.69 3.62
C TYR A 88 -11.87 -8.71 3.60
N LEU A 89 -12.52 -7.60 3.98
CA LEU A 89 -13.97 -7.52 4.00
C LEU A 89 -14.58 -7.69 2.61
N THR A 90 -13.99 -7.07 1.60
CA THR A 90 -14.46 -7.18 0.23
C THR A 90 -14.31 -8.61 -0.28
N TYR A 91 -13.16 -9.24 -0.01
CA TYR A 91 -12.93 -10.62 -0.41
C TYR A 91 -13.89 -11.59 0.27
N THR A 92 -14.13 -11.44 1.57
CA THR A 92 -15.05 -12.33 2.29
C THR A 92 -16.48 -12.20 1.81
N LYS A 93 -16.89 -11.03 1.32
CA LYS A 93 -18.24 -10.81 0.80
C LYS A 93 -18.41 -11.24 -0.65
N THR A 94 -17.41 -11.02 -1.49
CA THR A 94 -17.51 -11.27 -2.94
C THR A 94 -16.87 -12.59 -3.36
N ASN A 95 -15.93 -13.09 -2.59
CA ASN A 95 -15.09 -14.26 -2.91
C ASN A 95 -14.26 -14.07 -4.19
N ILE A 96 -14.08 -12.82 -4.63
CA ILE A 96 -13.34 -12.46 -5.84
C ILE A 96 -12.18 -11.54 -5.46
N SER A 97 -10.95 -12.07 -5.57
CA SER A 97 -9.73 -11.32 -5.21
C SER A 97 -9.53 -10.07 -6.05
N PHE A 98 -9.89 -10.12 -7.34
CA PHE A 98 -9.78 -8.99 -8.24
C PHE A 98 -10.63 -7.80 -7.77
N ILE A 99 -11.87 -8.05 -7.34
CA ILE A 99 -12.75 -6.99 -6.80
C ILE A 99 -12.17 -6.43 -5.50
N ALA A 100 -11.64 -7.28 -4.62
CA ALA A 100 -11.01 -6.83 -3.39
C ALA A 100 -9.81 -5.91 -3.66
N ILE A 101 -8.97 -6.26 -4.63
CA ILE A 101 -7.85 -5.43 -5.07
C ILE A 101 -8.33 -4.08 -5.61
N LEU A 102 -9.34 -4.08 -6.47
CA LEU A 102 -9.85 -2.84 -7.06
C LEU A 102 -10.42 -1.88 -6.01
N VAL A 103 -11.21 -2.39 -5.08
CA VAL A 103 -11.81 -1.56 -4.01
C VAL A 103 -10.72 -0.97 -3.13
N SER A 104 -9.77 -1.78 -2.69
CA SER A 104 -8.64 -1.32 -1.89
C SER A 104 -7.78 -0.31 -2.64
N TRP A 105 -7.55 -0.54 -3.93
CA TRP A 105 -6.83 0.38 -4.80
C TRP A 105 -7.48 1.77 -4.87
N ILE A 106 -8.81 1.83 -4.99
CA ILE A 106 -9.54 3.10 -5.02
C ILE A 106 -9.28 3.89 -3.74
N PHE A 107 -9.40 3.27 -2.57
CA PHE A 107 -9.14 3.92 -1.29
C PHE A 107 -7.67 4.32 -1.14
N HIS A 108 -6.75 3.45 -1.52
CA HIS A 108 -5.32 3.72 -1.44
C HIS A 108 -4.92 4.87 -2.37
N SER A 109 -5.43 4.89 -3.59
CA SER A 109 -5.21 5.98 -4.55
C SER A 109 -5.75 7.30 -4.03
N GLY A 110 -6.94 7.30 -3.44
CA GLY A 110 -7.51 8.48 -2.80
C GLY A 110 -6.65 9.01 -1.66
N TRP A 111 -6.13 8.12 -0.82
CA TRP A 111 -5.21 8.49 0.26
C TRP A 111 -3.91 9.10 -0.28
N ASN A 112 -3.27 8.47 -1.25
CA ASN A 112 -2.04 8.98 -1.84
C ASN A 112 -2.27 10.33 -2.54
N TRP A 113 -3.39 10.48 -3.24
CA TRP A 113 -3.76 11.75 -3.83
C TRP A 113 -3.88 12.85 -2.76
N TYR A 114 -4.56 12.56 -1.66
CA TYR A 114 -4.70 13.50 -0.55
C TYR A 114 -3.34 13.89 0.03
N VAL A 115 -2.47 12.92 0.29
CA VAL A 115 -1.13 13.17 0.84
C VAL A 115 -0.30 14.04 -0.10
N VAL A 116 -0.28 13.71 -1.40
CA VAL A 116 0.48 14.47 -2.40
C VAL A 116 -0.03 15.92 -2.54
N LYS A 117 -1.35 16.12 -2.52
CA LYS A 117 -1.94 17.45 -2.73
C LYS A 117 -1.93 18.34 -1.48
N LYS A 118 -2.01 17.75 -0.28
CA LYS A 118 -2.17 18.50 0.97
C LYS A 118 -0.90 18.58 1.82
N LEU A 119 0.00 17.67 1.62
CA LEU A 119 1.25 17.60 2.37
C LEU A 119 2.45 17.75 1.45
#